data_38bef4211df27c98637734e834d81577
#
_entry.id   38bef4211df27c98637734e834d81577
#
_cell.length_a   1.000
_cell.length_b   1.000
_cell.length_c   1.000
_cell.angle_alpha   90.00
_cell.angle_beta   90.00
_cell.angle_gamma   90.00
#
_symmetry.space_group_name_H-M   'P 1'
#
loop_
_entity.id
_entity.type
_entity.pdbx_description
1 polymer ?
#
loop_
_entity_poly.entity_id
_entity_poly.type
_entity_poly.pdbx_seq_one_letter_code
_entity_poly.pdbx_strand_id
1 'polypeptide(L)'
;MVKQNYKHDTTNEFWVKISQSVDFGFGFLGMEGDGRFIAVYSNYDFKPQFTKKSFTNEVLSFKPEANKKDSLFWRGSRPVPLTDEELKDYIKKDSIQVLRRSKPYLDSLDAKSNKPGVLSLLTGYAFKNSFEKWSVGYEGPLPNINFNTIQGWKSTAGLTFNKWYDDNQTNTLSAALRADYGIAEDRLRFTADILRNFNWTDKLRISLSGGSTVTQFNASEPISPLINTFATLFFERNYMKLYELNFGRIGYSQEVFNGLHLYAAVAYENRKPLFNNTDYVTIPFDDVSYTSNNPLAPNDFNNAAIEEHNIVKSKIRTRINFAQKYFSNPDMKFNIGDNKYPELNLSVENGTAITESYYDYTQFEASLNQSISLGNKGQFYYNLKGGTFANGDGISFIDYKHFNGNQTRVGTSPNYTNVFNLMPYYDFSTNKSYFEGHLEHDFRGWILGKIPGINQINLNLVAGAHFLSTEERKPYSEFSVGIDNLGIGKFRLLRVDYVRSYYNGGSDGAFIFGLKFLDLLGL
;
A
#
# COMPACT_ATOMS: atom_id res chain seq x y z
N MET A 1 -20.22 -26.59 22.20
CA MET A 1 -20.69 -26.74 23.61
C MET A 1 -19.65 -26.11 24.52
N VAL A 2 -20.09 -25.39 25.59
CA VAL A 2 -19.14 -24.78 26.55
C VAL A 2 -19.45 -25.42 27.94
N LYS A 3 -18.40 -25.95 28.58
CA LYS A 3 -18.46 -26.45 29.95
C LYS A 3 -17.50 -25.66 30.81
N GLN A 4 -17.93 -25.21 31.98
CA GLN A 4 -17.11 -24.49 32.95
C GLN A 4 -17.21 -25.16 34.30
N ASN A 5 -16.07 -25.38 34.94
CA ASN A 5 -15.99 -25.93 36.29
C ASN A 5 -15.50 -24.86 37.23
N TYR A 6 -16.16 -24.78 38.38
CA TYR A 6 -15.86 -23.82 39.44
C TYR A 6 -15.50 -24.56 40.73
N LYS A 7 -14.67 -23.96 41.53
CA LYS A 7 -14.35 -24.39 42.88
C LYS A 7 -14.56 -23.21 43.82
N HIS A 8 -15.15 -23.47 44.99
CA HIS A 8 -15.27 -22.47 46.02
C HIS A 8 -13.94 -22.31 46.76
N ASP A 9 -13.41 -21.09 46.77
CA ASP A 9 -12.24 -20.72 47.58
C ASP A 9 -12.78 -20.28 48.98
N THR A 10 -12.58 -21.13 49.98
CA THR A 10 -13.08 -20.90 51.32
C THR A 10 -12.35 -19.79 52.08
N THR A 11 -11.15 -19.41 51.62
CA THR A 11 -10.33 -18.35 52.23
C THR A 11 -10.82 -16.96 51.86
N ASN A 12 -11.21 -16.80 50.60
CA ASN A 12 -11.64 -15.52 50.04
C ASN A 12 -13.15 -15.45 49.78
N GLU A 13 -13.89 -16.53 50.05
CA GLU A 13 -15.36 -16.66 49.89
C GLU A 13 -15.85 -16.43 48.44
N PHE A 14 -15.02 -16.76 47.41
CA PHE A 14 -15.37 -16.63 45.99
C PHE A 14 -15.44 -17.97 45.30
N TRP A 15 -16.33 -18.09 44.31
CA TRP A 15 -16.29 -19.16 43.30
C TRP A 15 -15.31 -18.83 42.21
N VAL A 16 -14.26 -19.63 42.06
CA VAL A 16 -13.22 -19.46 41.03
C VAL A 16 -13.38 -20.50 39.95
N LYS A 17 -13.23 -20.08 38.72
CA LYS A 17 -13.29 -20.97 37.58
C LYS A 17 -11.97 -21.74 37.46
N ILE A 18 -12.01 -23.05 37.63
CA ILE A 18 -10.80 -23.90 37.57
C ILE A 18 -10.54 -24.47 36.21
N SER A 19 -11.57 -24.66 35.39
CA SER A 19 -11.38 -25.07 33.98
C SER A 19 -12.56 -24.66 33.11
N GLN A 20 -12.27 -24.52 31.80
CA GLN A 20 -13.26 -24.31 30.78
C GLN A 20 -12.93 -25.18 29.58
N SER A 21 -13.89 -25.93 29.04
CA SER A 21 -13.78 -26.59 27.75
C SER A 21 -14.78 -26.02 26.77
N VAL A 22 -14.33 -25.84 25.53
CA VAL A 22 -15.17 -25.39 24.42
C VAL A 22 -15.02 -26.44 23.31
N ASP A 23 -16.11 -27.17 23.05
CA ASP A 23 -16.19 -28.08 21.90
C ASP A 23 -16.90 -27.32 20.78
N PHE A 24 -16.29 -27.30 19.60
CA PHE A 24 -16.84 -26.65 18.40
C PHE A 24 -16.64 -27.51 17.17
N GLY A 25 -17.61 -27.45 16.27
CA GLY A 25 -17.52 -28.00 14.93
C GLY A 25 -17.53 -26.89 13.90
N PHE A 26 -16.85 -27.06 12.81
CA PHE A 26 -16.89 -26.16 11.67
C PHE A 26 -17.01 -26.93 10.36
N GLY A 27 -17.72 -26.34 9.40
CA GLY A 27 -17.83 -26.82 8.04
C GLY A 27 -17.60 -25.70 7.05
N PHE A 28 -16.69 -25.90 6.10
CA PHE A 28 -16.40 -24.92 5.05
C PHE A 28 -16.02 -25.63 3.75
N LEU A 29 -16.72 -25.33 2.66
CA LEU A 29 -16.47 -25.87 1.32
C LEU A 29 -16.33 -27.42 1.27
N GLY A 30 -17.19 -28.14 2.02
CA GLY A 30 -17.18 -29.61 2.05
C GLY A 30 -16.11 -30.23 2.96
N MET A 31 -15.36 -29.41 3.68
CA MET A 31 -14.47 -29.86 4.76
C MET A 31 -15.18 -29.65 6.10
N GLU A 32 -15.27 -30.71 6.90
CA GLU A 32 -15.81 -30.66 8.26
C GLU A 32 -14.70 -30.99 9.24
N GLY A 33 -14.75 -30.36 10.40
CA GLY A 33 -13.80 -30.62 11.45
C GLY A 33 -14.36 -30.28 12.83
N ASP A 34 -13.91 -31.03 13.83
CA ASP A 34 -14.21 -30.80 15.23
C ASP A 34 -12.98 -30.30 15.97
N GLY A 35 -13.17 -29.45 16.94
CA GLY A 35 -12.10 -28.96 17.78
C GLY A 35 -12.54 -28.86 19.24
N ARG A 36 -11.57 -29.06 20.14
CA ARG A 36 -11.74 -28.84 21.57
C ARG A 36 -10.66 -27.89 22.09
N PHE A 37 -11.07 -26.85 22.75
CA PHE A 37 -10.20 -25.96 23.50
C PHE A 37 -10.41 -26.21 25.01
N ILE A 38 -9.31 -26.41 25.77
CA ILE A 38 -9.35 -26.56 27.21
C ILE A 38 -8.46 -25.47 27.83
N ALA A 39 -9.04 -24.66 28.71
CA ALA A 39 -8.34 -23.70 29.57
C ALA A 39 -8.39 -24.17 31.02
N VAL A 40 -7.25 -24.17 31.68
CA VAL A 40 -7.13 -24.47 33.12
C VAL A 40 -6.63 -23.21 33.81
N TYR A 41 -7.26 -22.84 34.90
CA TYR A 41 -7.00 -21.64 35.67
C TYR A 41 -6.47 -22.04 37.06
N SER A 42 -5.36 -21.44 37.48
CA SER A 42 -4.72 -21.68 38.75
C SER A 42 -4.03 -20.43 39.25
N ASN A 43 -3.56 -20.45 40.52
CA ASN A 43 -2.78 -19.36 41.13
C ASN A 43 -3.50 -18.01 41.07
N TYR A 44 -4.76 -18.00 41.52
CA TYR A 44 -5.55 -16.78 41.60
C TYR A 44 -4.95 -15.80 42.63
N ASP A 45 -4.73 -14.56 42.17
CA ASP A 45 -4.40 -13.42 43.02
C ASP A 45 -5.65 -12.54 43.15
N PHE A 46 -6.22 -12.47 44.36
CA PHE A 46 -7.45 -11.69 44.64
C PHE A 46 -7.16 -10.24 45.03
N LYS A 47 -5.88 -9.87 45.22
CA LYS A 47 -5.49 -8.50 45.59
C LYS A 47 -4.30 -8.02 44.75
N PRO A 48 -4.41 -8.09 43.42
CA PRO A 48 -3.30 -7.73 42.55
C PRO A 48 -2.95 -6.25 42.70
N GLN A 49 -1.66 -5.95 42.79
CA GLN A 49 -1.12 -4.60 42.88
C GLN A 49 -0.83 -4.04 41.48
N PHE A 50 -1.87 -3.71 40.72
CA PHE A 50 -1.70 -3.13 39.38
C PHE A 50 -1.36 -1.65 39.45
N THR A 51 -0.36 -1.23 38.74
CA THR A 51 0.01 0.17 38.48
C THR A 51 -0.34 0.54 37.05
N LYS A 52 -0.28 1.83 36.72
CA LYS A 52 -0.43 2.28 35.30
C LYS A 52 0.60 1.66 34.34
N LYS A 53 1.74 1.17 34.86
CA LYS A 53 2.81 0.52 34.08
C LYS A 53 2.63 -1.01 34.00
N SER A 54 1.70 -1.60 34.71
CA SER A 54 1.45 -3.06 34.69
C SER A 54 0.86 -3.53 33.36
N PHE A 55 0.25 -2.63 32.61
CA PHE A 55 -0.31 -2.91 31.28
C PHE A 55 0.40 -2.03 30.26
N THR A 56 1.04 -2.67 29.29
CA THR A 56 1.76 -2.01 28.18
C THR A 56 0.93 -2.09 26.91
N ASN A 57 1.45 -1.51 25.84
CA ASN A 57 0.86 -1.66 24.50
C ASN A 57 1.10 -3.05 23.88
N GLU A 58 1.94 -3.88 24.51
CA GLU A 58 2.13 -5.28 24.12
C GLU A 58 0.99 -6.13 24.70
N VAL A 59 0.06 -6.54 23.84
CA VAL A 59 -1.15 -7.28 24.26
C VAL A 59 -0.92 -8.78 24.42
N LEU A 60 0.13 -9.31 23.76
CA LEU A 60 0.55 -10.70 23.86
C LEU A 60 2.05 -10.79 23.59
N SER A 61 2.75 -11.54 24.41
CA SER A 61 4.18 -11.78 24.29
C SER A 61 4.49 -13.26 24.43
N PHE A 62 5.36 -13.76 23.56
CA PHE A 62 5.94 -15.10 23.69
C PHE A 62 7.38 -14.97 24.14
N LYS A 63 7.77 -15.75 25.15
CA LYS A 63 9.17 -15.78 25.58
C LYS A 63 10.08 -16.24 24.44
N PRO A 64 11.32 -15.74 24.35
CA PRO A 64 12.24 -16.03 23.25
C PRO A 64 12.42 -17.51 22.93
N GLU A 65 12.39 -18.37 23.93
CA GLU A 65 12.60 -19.83 23.78
C GLU A 65 11.27 -20.63 23.73
N ALA A 66 10.10 -19.96 23.63
CA ALA A 66 8.80 -20.63 23.70
C ALA A 66 8.59 -21.64 22.58
N ASN A 67 9.09 -21.36 21.36
CA ASN A 67 8.99 -22.23 20.18
C ASN A 67 10.10 -23.29 20.07
N LYS A 68 11.06 -23.30 21.02
CA LYS A 68 12.20 -24.25 21.03
C LYS A 68 12.09 -25.27 22.16
N LYS A 69 11.00 -25.26 22.93
CA LYS A 69 10.78 -26.21 24.02
C LYS A 69 10.52 -27.61 23.47
N ASP A 70 11.13 -28.60 24.11
CA ASP A 70 10.99 -30.01 23.73
C ASP A 70 9.69 -30.64 24.24
N SER A 71 9.47 -31.90 23.86
CA SER A 71 8.29 -32.66 24.25
C SER A 71 8.25 -32.96 25.75
N LEU A 72 9.40 -33.03 26.44
CA LEU A 72 9.47 -33.27 27.88
C LEU A 72 8.98 -32.03 28.65
N PHE A 73 9.42 -30.84 28.23
CA PHE A 73 8.92 -29.58 28.80
C PHE A 73 7.40 -29.48 28.67
N TRP A 74 6.86 -29.73 27.45
CA TRP A 74 5.40 -29.64 27.22
C TRP A 74 4.62 -30.68 28.00
N ARG A 75 5.16 -31.91 28.15
CA ARG A 75 4.53 -32.96 28.96
C ARG A 75 4.42 -32.55 30.43
N GLY A 76 5.48 -31.93 30.99
CA GLY A 76 5.48 -31.46 32.36
C GLY A 76 4.64 -30.19 32.60
N SER A 77 4.52 -29.34 31.58
CA SER A 77 3.79 -28.07 31.69
C SER A 77 2.29 -28.18 31.43
N ARG A 78 1.83 -29.27 30.80
CA ARG A 78 0.40 -29.46 30.48
C ARG A 78 -0.39 -29.86 31.73
N PRO A 79 -1.41 -29.05 32.15
CA PRO A 79 -2.25 -29.41 33.26
C PRO A 79 -3.23 -30.56 32.95
N VAL A 80 -3.49 -30.80 31.65
CA VAL A 80 -4.28 -31.91 31.14
C VAL A 80 -3.41 -32.75 30.21
N PRO A 81 -3.13 -34.04 30.52
CA PRO A 81 -2.35 -34.90 29.65
C PRO A 81 -3.03 -35.08 28.29
N LEU A 82 -2.22 -35.34 27.26
CA LEU A 82 -2.73 -35.72 25.94
C LEU A 82 -3.38 -37.10 26.02
N THR A 83 -4.42 -37.28 25.24
CA THR A 83 -4.97 -38.61 24.96
C THR A 83 -4.00 -39.40 24.02
N ASP A 84 -4.17 -40.71 23.94
CA ASP A 84 -3.34 -41.54 23.03
C ASP A 84 -3.54 -41.14 21.55
N GLU A 85 -4.71 -40.69 21.19
CA GLU A 85 -5.03 -40.20 19.86
C GLU A 85 -4.28 -38.89 19.56
N GLU A 86 -4.36 -37.93 20.47
CA GLU A 86 -3.63 -36.66 20.36
C GLU A 86 -2.12 -36.87 20.32
N LEU A 87 -1.59 -37.78 21.15
CA LEU A 87 -0.15 -38.09 21.14
C LEU A 87 0.27 -38.68 19.79
N LYS A 88 -0.49 -39.63 19.22
CA LYS A 88 -0.23 -40.19 17.89
C LYS A 88 -0.30 -39.10 16.80
N ASP A 89 -1.24 -38.18 16.89
CA ASP A 89 -1.37 -37.07 15.94
C ASP A 89 -0.17 -36.12 16.02
N TYR A 90 0.31 -35.79 17.23
CA TYR A 90 1.54 -34.99 17.42
C TYR A 90 2.76 -35.67 16.76
N ILE A 91 2.99 -36.97 17.03
CA ILE A 91 4.10 -37.72 16.43
C ILE A 91 3.99 -37.74 14.90
N LYS A 92 2.78 -37.93 14.37
CA LYS A 92 2.51 -37.91 12.92
C LYS A 92 2.80 -36.51 12.33
N LYS A 93 2.34 -35.44 12.99
CA LYS A 93 2.57 -34.05 12.54
C LYS A 93 4.04 -33.69 12.58
N ASP A 94 4.77 -34.09 13.62
CA ASP A 94 6.21 -33.87 13.71
C ASP A 94 6.95 -34.59 12.57
N SER A 95 6.60 -35.83 12.29
CA SER A 95 7.17 -36.59 11.17
C SER A 95 6.88 -35.95 9.82
N ILE A 96 5.64 -35.46 9.61
CA ILE A 96 5.26 -34.72 8.40
C ILE A 96 6.03 -33.40 8.31
N GLN A 97 6.24 -32.69 9.42
CA GLN A 97 6.99 -31.44 9.43
C GLN A 97 8.47 -31.66 9.05
N VAL A 98 9.10 -32.70 9.60
CA VAL A 98 10.45 -33.09 9.23
C VAL A 98 10.53 -33.44 7.74
N LEU A 99 9.57 -34.25 7.24
CA LEU A 99 9.51 -34.59 5.83
C LEU A 99 9.36 -33.35 4.94
N ARG A 100 8.42 -32.44 5.28
CA ARG A 100 8.15 -31.21 4.51
C ARG A 100 9.33 -30.23 4.48
N ARG A 101 10.24 -30.29 5.46
CA ARG A 101 11.48 -29.51 5.51
C ARG A 101 12.66 -30.21 4.86
N SER A 102 12.51 -31.48 4.51
CA SER A 102 13.59 -32.25 3.91
C SER A 102 13.90 -31.77 2.49
N LYS A 103 15.20 -31.85 2.12
CA LYS A 103 15.63 -31.48 0.76
C LYS A 103 14.90 -32.27 -0.33
N PRO A 104 14.76 -33.61 -0.26
CA PRO A 104 14.05 -34.37 -1.30
C PRO A 104 12.59 -33.94 -1.50
N TYR A 105 11.89 -33.62 -0.43
CA TYR A 105 10.51 -33.15 -0.50
C TYR A 105 10.41 -31.77 -1.16
N LEU A 106 11.24 -30.81 -0.72
CA LEU A 106 11.28 -29.45 -1.27
C LEU A 106 11.72 -29.46 -2.73
N ASP A 107 12.76 -30.24 -3.08
CA ASP A 107 13.21 -30.40 -4.47
C ASP A 107 12.08 -30.99 -5.36
N SER A 108 11.27 -31.91 -4.83
CA SER A 108 10.14 -32.47 -5.57
C SER A 108 9.01 -31.46 -5.82
N LEU A 109 8.76 -30.53 -4.87
CA LEU A 109 7.83 -29.44 -5.05
C LEU A 109 8.36 -28.42 -6.05
N ASP A 110 9.63 -28.05 -5.91
CA ASP A 110 10.30 -27.10 -6.79
C ASP A 110 10.35 -27.63 -8.23
N ALA A 111 10.63 -28.92 -8.43
CA ALA A 111 10.62 -29.55 -9.75
C ALA A 111 9.25 -29.49 -10.46
N LYS A 112 8.14 -29.39 -9.72
CA LYS A 112 6.80 -29.20 -10.28
C LYS A 112 6.54 -27.74 -10.65
N SER A 113 6.94 -26.80 -9.79
CA SER A 113 6.70 -25.36 -9.97
C SER A 113 7.70 -24.72 -10.94
N ASN A 114 8.95 -25.23 -11.00
CA ASN A 114 10.04 -24.70 -11.81
C ASN A 114 9.97 -25.14 -13.30
N LYS A 115 8.78 -25.44 -13.81
CA LYS A 115 8.60 -25.78 -15.22
C LYS A 115 8.13 -24.54 -15.98
N PRO A 116 8.94 -24.00 -16.92
CA PRO A 116 8.47 -22.89 -17.74
C PRO A 116 7.33 -23.37 -18.65
N GLY A 117 6.29 -22.57 -18.74
CA GLY A 117 5.22 -22.75 -19.72
C GLY A 117 5.59 -22.16 -21.08
N VAL A 118 4.83 -22.46 -22.12
CA VAL A 118 5.05 -21.93 -23.48
C VAL A 118 5.01 -20.41 -23.50
N LEU A 119 4.13 -19.79 -22.70
CA LEU A 119 3.99 -18.34 -22.62
C LEU A 119 4.95 -17.67 -21.63
N SER A 120 5.76 -18.44 -20.88
CA SER A 120 6.64 -17.87 -19.86
C SER A 120 7.65 -16.85 -20.39
N LEU A 121 8.04 -16.97 -21.65
CA LEU A 121 8.91 -15.99 -22.29
C LEU A 121 8.24 -14.60 -22.41
N LEU A 122 6.94 -14.56 -22.56
CA LEU A 122 6.15 -13.32 -22.69
C LEU A 122 5.61 -12.82 -21.37
N THR A 123 5.17 -13.74 -20.49
CA THR A 123 4.48 -13.39 -19.23
C THR A 123 5.39 -13.35 -18.03
N GLY A 124 6.56 -14.00 -18.11
CA GLY A 124 7.50 -14.14 -17.02
C GLY A 124 7.57 -15.55 -16.45
N TYR A 125 8.61 -15.80 -15.69
CA TYR A 125 8.92 -17.09 -15.08
C TYR A 125 9.76 -16.90 -13.82
N ALA A 126 9.56 -17.76 -12.83
CA ALA A 126 10.40 -17.77 -11.65
C ALA A 126 10.89 -19.20 -11.35
N PHE A 127 12.19 -19.33 -11.20
CA PHE A 127 12.85 -20.52 -10.67
C PHE A 127 13.07 -20.34 -9.17
N LYS A 128 12.67 -21.34 -8.37
CA LYS A 128 12.81 -21.33 -6.92
C LYS A 128 13.62 -22.53 -6.44
N ASN A 129 14.51 -22.30 -5.48
CA ASN A 129 15.13 -23.33 -4.67
C ASN A 129 14.68 -23.13 -3.22
N SER A 130 13.66 -23.89 -2.82
CA SER A 130 13.05 -23.76 -1.49
C SER A 130 13.96 -24.22 -0.37
N PHE A 131 14.80 -25.22 -0.62
CA PHE A 131 15.74 -25.72 0.39
C PHE A 131 16.86 -24.72 0.67
N GLU A 132 17.46 -24.16 -0.37
CA GLU A 132 18.50 -23.14 -0.26
C GLU A 132 17.92 -21.73 -0.05
N LYS A 133 16.61 -21.59 -0.04
CA LYS A 133 15.87 -20.34 0.24
C LYS A 133 16.25 -19.18 -0.69
N TRP A 134 16.21 -19.40 -1.99
CA TRP A 134 16.37 -18.35 -2.99
C TRP A 134 15.48 -18.57 -4.22
N SER A 135 15.28 -17.51 -4.97
CA SER A 135 14.63 -17.57 -6.28
C SER A 135 15.26 -16.58 -7.26
N VAL A 136 15.23 -16.95 -8.53
CA VAL A 136 15.52 -16.06 -9.66
C VAL A 136 14.28 -15.98 -10.51
N GLY A 137 13.85 -14.76 -10.84
CA GLY A 137 12.69 -14.48 -11.68
C GLY A 137 13.08 -13.76 -12.95
N TYR A 138 12.31 -14.01 -14.00
CA TYR A 138 12.25 -13.23 -15.21
C TYR A 138 10.86 -12.61 -15.31
N GLU A 139 10.78 -11.27 -15.36
CA GLU A 139 9.57 -10.51 -15.60
C GLU A 139 9.41 -10.35 -17.10
N GLY A 140 8.38 -10.95 -17.69
CA GLY A 140 8.14 -10.90 -19.13
C GLY A 140 7.58 -9.54 -19.59
N PRO A 141 7.74 -9.19 -20.87
CA PRO A 141 7.33 -7.89 -21.39
C PRO A 141 5.80 -7.72 -21.49
N LEU A 142 5.03 -8.78 -21.69
CA LEU A 142 3.59 -8.70 -22.01
C LEU A 142 2.74 -8.03 -20.93
N PRO A 143 2.89 -8.31 -19.62
CA PRO A 143 2.10 -7.65 -18.59
C PRO A 143 2.37 -6.16 -18.43
N ASN A 144 3.50 -5.68 -18.94
CA ASN A 144 4.00 -4.32 -18.78
C ASN A 144 3.87 -3.48 -20.05
N ILE A 145 3.10 -3.94 -21.04
CA ILE A 145 2.84 -3.17 -22.26
C ILE A 145 1.87 -2.04 -21.94
N ASN A 146 2.26 -0.82 -22.31
CA ASN A 146 1.40 0.36 -22.23
C ASN A 146 1.79 1.40 -23.29
N PHE A 147 0.98 2.46 -23.42
CA PHE A 147 1.16 3.49 -24.43
C PHE A 147 1.12 4.90 -23.82
N ASN A 148 2.03 5.76 -24.28
CA ASN A 148 2.00 7.20 -24.02
C ASN A 148 2.59 7.95 -25.24
N THR A 149 2.36 9.26 -25.34
CA THR A 149 2.76 10.06 -26.51
C THR A 149 4.27 10.29 -26.62
N ILE A 150 5.07 9.97 -25.59
CA ILE A 150 6.53 10.14 -25.57
C ILE A 150 7.21 8.87 -26.07
N GLN A 151 6.95 7.74 -25.41
CA GLN A 151 7.59 6.46 -25.70
C GLN A 151 6.87 5.66 -26.80
N GLY A 152 5.63 6.06 -27.16
CA GLY A 152 4.74 5.25 -27.98
C GLY A 152 4.32 3.98 -27.23
N TRP A 153 4.25 2.86 -27.91
CA TRP A 153 4.16 1.55 -27.28
C TRP A 153 5.45 1.26 -26.53
N LYS A 154 5.33 0.98 -25.26
CA LYS A 154 6.47 0.61 -24.43
C LYS A 154 6.21 -0.68 -23.67
N SER A 155 7.30 -1.35 -23.32
CA SER A 155 7.27 -2.53 -22.47
C SER A 155 8.51 -2.60 -21.59
N THR A 156 8.36 -3.28 -20.46
CA THR A 156 9.43 -3.51 -19.49
C THR A 156 9.61 -5.01 -19.28
N ALA A 157 10.85 -5.46 -19.36
CA ALA A 157 11.25 -6.82 -18.98
C ALA A 157 12.30 -6.74 -17.86
N GLY A 158 12.36 -7.76 -17.01
CA GLY A 158 13.24 -7.69 -15.84
C GLY A 158 13.77 -9.04 -15.38
N LEU A 159 14.83 -8.97 -14.59
CA LEU A 159 15.38 -10.09 -13.82
C LEU A 159 15.26 -9.76 -12.35
N THR A 160 14.83 -10.73 -11.56
CA THR A 160 14.71 -10.59 -10.11
C THR A 160 15.46 -11.69 -9.40
N PHE A 161 16.06 -11.36 -8.25
CA PHE A 161 16.68 -12.30 -7.35
C PHE A 161 16.16 -12.08 -5.94
N ASN A 162 15.76 -13.15 -5.25
CA ASN A 162 15.34 -13.09 -3.86
C ASN A 162 16.05 -14.16 -3.05
N LYS A 163 16.54 -13.80 -1.87
CA LYS A 163 17.16 -14.68 -0.89
C LYS A 163 16.47 -14.48 0.45
N TRP A 164 16.10 -15.58 1.09
CA TRP A 164 15.57 -15.61 2.46
C TRP A 164 16.63 -16.19 3.39
N TYR A 165 16.88 -15.55 4.51
CA TYR A 165 17.88 -15.99 5.48
C TYR A 165 17.24 -16.76 6.63
N ASP A 166 15.92 -16.71 6.75
CA ASP A 166 15.12 -17.38 7.77
C ASP A 166 13.89 -18.08 7.15
N ASP A 167 13.26 -19.00 7.91
CA ASP A 167 12.09 -19.74 7.46
C ASP A 167 10.83 -18.86 7.36
N ASN A 168 10.77 -17.78 8.16
CA ASN A 168 9.64 -16.87 8.22
C ASN A 168 9.70 -15.76 7.16
N GLN A 169 10.77 -15.73 6.33
CA GLN A 169 11.01 -14.70 5.31
C GLN A 169 11.04 -13.27 5.88
N THR A 170 11.49 -13.13 7.13
CA THR A 170 11.57 -11.83 7.80
C THR A 170 12.90 -11.13 7.53
N ASN A 171 13.91 -11.91 7.17
CA ASN A 171 15.25 -11.49 6.83
C ASN A 171 15.50 -11.81 5.36
N THR A 172 15.43 -10.80 4.48
CA THR A 172 15.45 -11.01 3.03
C THR A 172 16.37 -10.05 2.30
N LEU A 173 16.94 -10.51 1.20
CA LEU A 173 17.59 -9.69 0.19
C LEU A 173 16.84 -9.87 -1.13
N SER A 174 16.39 -8.78 -1.72
CA SER A 174 15.79 -8.74 -3.05
C SER A 174 16.60 -7.83 -3.94
N ALA A 175 16.82 -8.26 -5.19
CA ALA A 175 17.45 -7.44 -6.22
C ALA A 175 16.63 -7.56 -7.51
N ALA A 176 16.52 -6.48 -8.25
CA ALA A 176 15.86 -6.43 -9.55
C ALA A 176 16.68 -5.60 -10.54
N LEU A 177 16.71 -6.04 -11.79
CA LEU A 177 17.24 -5.29 -12.93
C LEU A 177 16.15 -5.28 -13.99
N ARG A 178 15.73 -4.09 -14.43
CA ARG A 178 14.68 -3.93 -15.44
C ARG A 178 15.19 -3.15 -16.62
N ALA A 179 14.75 -3.55 -17.81
CA ALA A 179 14.96 -2.86 -19.07
C ALA A 179 13.61 -2.38 -19.60
N ASP A 180 13.49 -1.09 -19.88
CA ASP A 180 12.33 -0.42 -20.44
C ASP A 180 12.66 0.07 -21.87
N TYR A 181 11.80 -0.26 -22.86
CA TYR A 181 11.98 0.18 -24.23
C TYR A 181 10.70 0.77 -24.78
N GLY A 182 10.80 1.98 -25.33
CA GLY A 182 9.72 2.71 -26.01
C GLY A 182 9.98 2.80 -27.50
N ILE A 183 9.02 2.36 -28.31
CA ILE A 183 9.16 2.24 -29.78
C ILE A 183 9.26 3.62 -30.45
N ALA A 184 8.45 4.60 -30.05
CA ALA A 184 8.45 5.91 -30.70
C ALA A 184 9.67 6.77 -30.33
N GLU A 185 10.24 6.53 -29.16
CA GLU A 185 11.45 7.21 -28.70
C GLU A 185 12.73 6.48 -29.16
N ASP A 186 12.62 5.20 -29.51
CA ASP A 186 13.73 4.29 -29.87
C ASP A 186 14.85 4.29 -28.83
N ARG A 187 14.47 4.19 -27.55
CA ARG A 187 15.39 4.30 -26.43
C ARG A 187 15.21 3.20 -25.40
N LEU A 188 16.33 2.56 -25.06
CA LEU A 188 16.41 1.54 -24.02
C LEU A 188 16.94 2.18 -22.73
N ARG A 189 16.26 1.93 -21.62
CA ARG A 189 16.65 2.37 -20.27
C ARG A 189 16.76 1.20 -19.33
N PHE A 190 17.58 1.36 -18.30
CA PHE A 190 17.77 0.34 -17.28
C PHE A 190 17.58 0.93 -15.90
N THR A 191 16.94 0.16 -15.02
CA THR A 191 16.87 0.43 -13.58
C THR A 191 17.30 -0.79 -12.78
N ALA A 192 17.97 -0.56 -11.66
CA ALA A 192 18.38 -1.59 -10.72
C ALA A 192 17.92 -1.22 -9.32
N ASP A 193 17.40 -2.20 -8.59
CA ASP A 193 16.92 -2.07 -7.22
C ASP A 193 17.50 -3.17 -6.35
N ILE A 194 17.96 -2.82 -5.16
CA ILE A 194 18.37 -3.76 -4.10
C ILE A 194 17.63 -3.38 -2.83
N LEU A 195 16.98 -4.35 -2.22
CA LEU A 195 16.25 -4.18 -0.97
C LEU A 195 16.70 -5.22 0.04
N ARG A 196 17.16 -4.77 1.19
CA ARG A 196 17.57 -5.59 2.31
C ARG A 196 16.64 -5.38 3.49
N ASN A 197 15.86 -6.38 3.86
CA ASN A 197 15.10 -6.43 5.12
C ASN A 197 15.92 -7.23 6.13
N PHE A 198 16.21 -6.66 7.29
CA PHE A 198 17.07 -7.31 8.30
C PHE A 198 16.26 -8.11 9.30
N ASN A 199 15.09 -7.62 9.69
CA ASN A 199 14.22 -8.27 10.67
C ASN A 199 12.79 -7.70 10.63
N TRP A 200 11.89 -8.35 11.34
CA TRP A 200 10.51 -7.89 11.53
C TRP A 200 10.21 -7.41 12.95
N THR A 201 11.20 -7.29 13.80
CA THR A 201 11.02 -6.77 15.17
C THR A 201 10.95 -5.25 15.16
N ASP A 202 11.96 -4.60 14.60
CA ASP A 202 12.02 -3.14 14.40
C ASP A 202 11.88 -2.74 12.93
N LYS A 203 11.72 -3.73 12.03
CA LYS A 203 11.48 -3.56 10.59
C LYS A 203 12.58 -2.76 9.89
N LEU A 204 13.83 -2.97 10.32
CA LEU A 204 14.99 -2.34 9.69
C LEU A 204 15.09 -2.75 8.22
N ARG A 205 15.12 -1.77 7.34
CA ARG A 205 15.22 -1.92 5.89
C ARG A 205 16.20 -0.90 5.30
N ILE A 206 17.04 -1.38 4.39
CA ILE A 206 17.90 -0.53 3.56
C ILE A 206 17.58 -0.82 2.10
N SER A 207 17.48 0.22 1.30
CA SER A 207 17.26 0.13 -0.15
C SER A 207 18.34 0.90 -0.91
N LEU A 208 18.72 0.37 -2.07
CA LEU A 208 19.56 1.04 -3.04
C LEU A 208 18.86 0.90 -4.39
N SER A 209 18.66 2.01 -5.09
CA SER A 209 18.07 2.01 -6.43
C SER A 209 18.76 3.02 -7.32
N GLY A 210 18.75 2.76 -8.62
CA GLY A 210 19.32 3.69 -9.58
C GLY A 210 19.15 3.24 -11.01
N GLY A 211 19.43 4.16 -11.95
CA GLY A 211 19.32 3.92 -13.37
C GLY A 211 18.70 5.09 -14.11
N SER A 212 18.08 4.78 -15.26
CA SER A 212 17.35 5.72 -16.10
C SER A 212 15.91 5.25 -16.27
N THR A 213 14.95 6.16 -16.12
CA THR A 213 13.52 5.88 -16.28
C THR A 213 12.77 7.10 -16.78
N VAL A 214 11.53 6.89 -17.23
CA VAL A 214 10.58 7.97 -17.55
C VAL A 214 9.50 7.94 -16.48
N THR A 215 9.25 9.10 -15.85
CA THR A 215 8.32 9.22 -14.71
C THR A 215 7.44 10.46 -14.85
N GLN A 216 6.32 10.49 -14.10
CA GLN A 216 5.37 11.60 -14.10
C GLN A 216 5.94 12.82 -13.35
N PHE A 217 5.55 14.03 -13.77
CA PHE A 217 5.87 15.26 -13.02
C PHE A 217 5.37 15.20 -11.57
N ASN A 218 4.17 14.66 -11.37
CA ASN A 218 3.68 14.41 -10.01
C ASN A 218 4.29 13.11 -9.46
N ALA A 219 5.14 13.22 -8.45
CA ALA A 219 5.82 12.09 -7.80
C ALA A 219 4.87 11.06 -7.15
N SER A 220 3.58 11.39 -6.97
CA SER A 220 2.55 10.44 -6.51
C SER A 220 2.05 9.53 -7.64
N GLU A 221 2.43 9.79 -8.88
CA GLU A 221 2.03 9.05 -10.08
C GLU A 221 0.51 8.77 -10.16
N PRO A 222 -0.34 9.81 -10.11
CA PRO A 222 -1.78 9.66 -9.95
C PRO A 222 -2.46 9.01 -11.16
N ILE A 223 -1.77 8.95 -12.31
CA ILE A 223 -2.32 8.42 -13.56
C ILE A 223 -1.74 7.04 -13.79
N SER A 224 -2.58 6.01 -13.67
CA SER A 224 -2.18 4.63 -14.00
C SER A 224 -1.77 4.53 -15.47
N PRO A 225 -0.65 3.85 -15.81
CA PRO A 225 -0.24 3.61 -17.18
C PRO A 225 -1.31 2.94 -18.04
N LEU A 226 -2.08 2.02 -17.45
CA LEU A 226 -3.19 1.36 -18.14
C LEU A 226 -4.31 2.34 -18.49
N ILE A 227 -4.76 3.15 -17.51
CA ILE A 227 -5.80 4.17 -17.75
C ILE A 227 -5.32 5.19 -18.77
N ASN A 228 -4.05 5.62 -18.67
CA ASN A 228 -3.46 6.53 -19.66
C ASN A 228 -3.45 5.90 -21.06
N THR A 229 -3.11 4.61 -21.19
CA THR A 229 -3.14 3.89 -22.49
C THR A 229 -4.53 3.98 -23.13
N PHE A 230 -5.58 3.70 -22.36
CA PHE A 230 -6.96 3.82 -22.85
C PHE A 230 -7.34 5.27 -23.17
N ALA A 231 -7.03 6.22 -22.29
CA ALA A 231 -7.33 7.63 -22.49
C ALA A 231 -6.63 8.19 -23.74
N THR A 232 -5.39 7.78 -23.96
CA THR A 232 -4.59 8.22 -25.10
C THR A 232 -5.09 7.59 -26.41
N LEU A 233 -5.18 6.26 -26.48
CA LEU A 233 -5.48 5.56 -27.73
C LEU A 233 -6.93 5.69 -28.21
N PHE A 234 -7.90 5.77 -27.27
CA PHE A 234 -9.32 5.71 -27.61
C PHE A 234 -10.07 7.03 -27.39
N PHE A 235 -9.47 7.99 -26.68
CA PHE A 235 -10.09 9.28 -26.41
C PHE A 235 -9.22 10.48 -26.77
N GLU A 236 -8.02 10.23 -27.33
CA GLU A 236 -7.04 11.24 -27.73
C GLU A 236 -6.67 12.22 -26.60
N ARG A 237 -6.47 11.64 -25.37
CA ARG A 237 -6.20 12.40 -24.14
C ARG A 237 -4.89 11.92 -23.51
N ASN A 238 -3.81 12.72 -23.65
CA ASN A 238 -2.49 12.44 -23.08
C ASN A 238 -2.28 13.19 -21.75
N TYR A 239 -3.07 12.85 -20.73
CA TYR A 239 -2.99 13.52 -19.43
C TYR A 239 -1.66 13.29 -18.70
N MET A 240 -1.01 12.16 -18.93
CA MET A 240 0.26 11.79 -18.29
C MET A 240 1.40 12.60 -18.89
N LYS A 241 1.93 13.59 -18.14
CA LYS A 241 3.08 14.39 -18.51
C LYS A 241 4.32 13.83 -17.84
N LEU A 242 5.41 13.67 -18.62
CA LEU A 242 6.54 12.83 -18.27
C LEU A 242 7.87 13.56 -18.48
N TYR A 243 8.86 13.21 -17.65
CA TYR A 243 10.25 13.62 -17.83
C TYR A 243 11.19 12.43 -17.67
N GLU A 244 12.41 12.54 -18.18
CA GLU A 244 13.44 11.52 -17.96
C GLU A 244 14.15 11.77 -16.64
N LEU A 245 14.31 10.70 -15.86
CA LEU A 245 14.99 10.70 -14.58
C LEU A 245 16.16 9.71 -14.63
N ASN A 246 17.40 10.21 -14.53
CA ASN A 246 18.58 9.41 -14.26
C ASN A 246 18.94 9.60 -12.80
N PHE A 247 19.01 8.52 -12.02
CA PHE A 247 19.10 8.67 -10.57
C PHE A 247 19.93 7.57 -9.89
N GLY A 248 20.40 7.91 -8.70
CA GLY A 248 20.91 6.97 -7.71
C GLY A 248 20.34 7.34 -6.34
N ARG A 249 19.75 6.38 -5.63
CA ARG A 249 19.05 6.61 -4.35
C ARG A 249 19.43 5.56 -3.34
N ILE A 250 19.69 6.01 -2.11
CA ILE A 250 19.79 5.15 -0.92
C ILE A 250 18.65 5.49 0.04
N GLY A 251 18.02 4.48 0.59
CA GLY A 251 16.92 4.62 1.55
C GLY A 251 17.11 3.79 2.79
N TYR A 252 16.61 4.30 3.89
CA TYR A 252 16.57 3.68 5.21
C TYR A 252 15.16 3.74 5.77
N SER A 253 14.72 2.68 6.45
CA SER A 253 13.42 2.64 7.14
C SER A 253 13.51 1.74 8.37
N GLN A 254 12.97 2.22 9.52
CA GLN A 254 12.93 1.46 10.77
C GLN A 254 11.77 1.94 11.68
N GLU A 255 11.20 1.03 12.44
CA GLU A 255 10.37 1.38 13.61
C GLU A 255 11.28 1.62 14.81
N VAL A 256 11.73 2.87 15.00
CA VAL A 256 12.71 3.24 16.03
C VAL A 256 12.16 3.17 17.45
N PHE A 257 10.87 3.39 17.62
CA PHE A 257 10.09 3.14 18.84
C PHE A 257 8.73 2.57 18.45
N ASN A 258 8.07 1.94 19.40
CA ASN A 258 6.73 1.40 19.16
C ASN A 258 5.76 2.47 18.63
N GLY A 259 5.30 2.28 17.39
CA GLY A 259 4.44 3.22 16.68
C GLY A 259 5.15 4.43 16.04
N LEU A 260 6.47 4.57 16.17
CA LEU A 260 7.26 5.61 15.51
C LEU A 260 8.13 4.99 14.41
N HIS A 261 7.73 5.17 13.16
CA HIS A 261 8.49 4.76 12.00
C HIS A 261 9.27 5.94 11.41
N LEU A 262 10.57 5.73 11.22
CA LEU A 262 11.45 6.68 10.54
C LEU A 262 11.77 6.18 9.12
N TYR A 263 11.71 7.07 8.17
CA TYR A 263 12.14 6.88 6.79
C TYR A 263 13.12 7.99 6.44
N ALA A 264 14.25 7.63 5.88
CA ALA A 264 15.23 8.59 5.38
C ALA A 264 15.70 8.15 4.00
N ALA A 265 15.92 9.09 3.10
CA ALA A 265 16.46 8.81 1.78
C ALA A 265 17.35 9.96 1.32
N VAL A 266 18.38 9.62 0.56
CA VAL A 266 19.18 10.56 -0.22
C VAL A 266 19.22 10.07 -1.66
N ALA A 267 19.01 10.99 -2.61
CA ALA A 267 19.03 10.70 -4.04
C ALA A 267 19.82 11.78 -4.79
N TYR A 268 20.62 11.35 -5.74
CA TYR A 268 21.09 12.18 -6.84
C TYR A 268 20.17 12.00 -8.02
N GLU A 269 19.75 13.08 -8.65
CA GLU A 269 18.83 13.09 -9.79
C GLU A 269 19.37 14.01 -10.89
N ASN A 270 19.53 13.49 -12.11
CA ASN A 270 19.64 14.26 -13.35
C ASN A 270 18.29 14.17 -14.06
N ARG A 271 17.67 15.30 -14.33
CA ARG A 271 16.33 15.44 -14.87
C ARG A 271 16.38 16.08 -16.24
N LYS A 272 15.72 15.47 -17.23
CA LYS A 272 15.70 15.94 -18.60
C LYS A 272 14.29 16.11 -19.12
N PRO A 273 14.05 17.18 -19.90
CA PRO A 273 12.77 17.36 -20.57
C PRO A 273 12.54 16.28 -21.64
N LEU A 274 11.27 15.93 -21.85
CA LEU A 274 10.83 15.05 -22.91
C LEU A 274 9.72 15.72 -23.73
N PHE A 275 9.62 15.35 -25.01
CA PHE A 275 8.61 15.84 -25.95
C PHE A 275 7.79 14.67 -26.50
N ASN A 276 6.61 14.95 -27.04
CA ASN A 276 5.82 13.94 -27.73
C ASN A 276 6.57 13.49 -28.99
N ASN A 277 6.71 12.16 -29.16
CA ASN A 277 7.36 11.54 -30.32
C ASN A 277 6.34 10.82 -31.22
N THR A 278 5.07 10.76 -30.82
CA THR A 278 4.00 10.14 -31.59
C THR A 278 2.67 10.86 -31.36
N ASP A 279 1.92 10.95 -32.44
CA ASP A 279 0.52 11.41 -32.49
C ASP A 279 -0.44 10.25 -32.77
N TYR A 280 0.04 9.01 -32.72
CA TYR A 280 -0.77 7.82 -33.01
C TYR A 280 -1.97 7.71 -32.08
N VAL A 281 -3.15 7.53 -32.64
CA VAL A 281 -4.42 7.30 -31.97
C VAL A 281 -5.18 6.17 -32.68
N THR A 282 -5.90 5.35 -31.95
CA THR A 282 -6.69 4.24 -32.55
C THR A 282 -8.04 4.73 -33.06
N ILE A 283 -8.67 5.65 -32.32
CA ILE A 283 -9.95 6.26 -32.69
C ILE A 283 -9.76 7.78 -32.67
N PRO A 284 -9.56 8.42 -33.84
CA PRO A 284 -9.40 9.86 -33.93
C PRO A 284 -10.75 10.59 -33.73
N PHE A 285 -10.67 11.80 -33.14
CA PHE A 285 -11.80 12.71 -32.98
C PHE A 285 -11.49 14.04 -33.67
N ASP A 286 -12.44 14.58 -34.45
CA ASP A 286 -12.22 15.79 -35.25
C ASP A 286 -11.93 17.05 -34.41
N ASP A 287 -12.49 17.12 -33.20
CA ASP A 287 -12.38 18.30 -32.33
C ASP A 287 -11.38 18.13 -31.18
N VAL A 288 -10.59 17.06 -31.16
CA VAL A 288 -9.64 16.74 -30.09
C VAL A 288 -8.27 16.48 -30.67
N SER A 289 -7.25 16.93 -29.99
CA SER A 289 -5.85 16.62 -30.31
C SER A 289 -5.03 16.47 -29.04
N TYR A 290 -3.88 15.78 -29.15
CA TYR A 290 -2.94 15.70 -28.05
C TYR A 290 -2.42 17.08 -27.66
N THR A 291 -2.25 17.29 -26.37
CA THR A 291 -1.55 18.46 -25.84
C THR A 291 -0.04 18.17 -25.80
N SER A 292 0.77 19.24 -25.75
CA SER A 292 2.22 19.09 -25.56
C SER A 292 2.53 18.38 -24.23
N ASN A 293 3.76 17.87 -24.09
CA ASN A 293 4.21 17.30 -22.82
C ASN A 293 4.51 18.37 -21.75
N ASN A 294 4.33 19.65 -22.10
CA ASN A 294 4.47 20.76 -21.17
C ASN A 294 3.14 21.03 -20.43
N PRO A 295 2.99 20.65 -19.13
CA PRO A 295 1.76 20.91 -18.40
C PRO A 295 1.45 22.39 -18.16
N LEU A 296 2.46 23.27 -18.24
CA LEU A 296 2.32 24.71 -18.06
C LEU A 296 1.85 25.43 -19.34
N ALA A 297 2.12 24.82 -20.50
CA ALA A 297 1.76 25.36 -21.82
C ALA A 297 1.29 24.23 -22.74
N PRO A 298 0.04 23.72 -22.59
CA PRO A 298 -0.45 22.54 -23.31
C PRO A 298 -0.45 22.65 -24.85
N ASN A 299 -0.42 23.87 -25.38
CA ASN A 299 -0.41 24.14 -26.82
C ASN A 299 1.02 24.47 -27.36
N ASP A 300 2.03 24.48 -26.50
CA ASP A 300 3.42 24.77 -26.89
C ASP A 300 4.20 23.45 -27.01
N PHE A 301 4.41 23.00 -28.22
CA PHE A 301 5.15 21.76 -28.53
C PHE A 301 6.67 21.99 -28.64
N ASN A 302 7.14 23.23 -28.59
CA ASN A 302 8.54 23.56 -28.80
C ASN A 302 9.31 23.81 -27.49
N ASN A 303 8.59 24.21 -26.42
CA ASN A 303 9.19 24.52 -25.14
C ASN A 303 8.78 23.50 -24.08
N ALA A 304 9.76 23.01 -23.32
CA ALA A 304 9.53 22.11 -22.21
C ALA A 304 9.14 22.87 -20.93
N ALA A 305 8.50 22.18 -19.97
CA ALA A 305 8.19 22.74 -18.65
C ALA A 305 9.40 22.86 -17.74
N ILE A 306 10.49 22.19 -18.05
CA ILE A 306 11.73 22.16 -17.27
C ILE A 306 12.93 22.22 -18.20
N GLU A 307 14.05 22.71 -17.67
CA GLU A 307 15.37 22.56 -18.27
C GLU A 307 16.09 21.34 -17.68
N GLU A 308 17.13 20.86 -18.38
CA GLU A 308 17.97 19.79 -17.85
C GLU A 308 18.76 20.34 -16.65
N HIS A 309 18.65 19.63 -15.51
CA HIS A 309 19.38 20.02 -14.29
C HIS A 309 19.68 18.83 -13.40
N ASN A 310 20.64 19.04 -12.49
CA ASN A 310 21.06 18.06 -11.49
C ASN A 310 20.72 18.54 -10.09
N ILE A 311 20.18 17.64 -9.26
CA ILE A 311 19.81 17.95 -7.86
C ILE A 311 20.12 16.78 -6.95
N VAL A 312 20.57 17.07 -5.73
CA VAL A 312 20.61 16.11 -4.63
C VAL A 312 19.40 16.36 -3.74
N LYS A 313 18.59 15.34 -3.56
CA LYS A 313 17.42 15.38 -2.68
C LYS A 313 17.68 14.57 -1.42
N SER A 314 17.38 15.14 -0.26
CA SER A 314 17.34 14.44 1.01
C SER A 314 15.95 14.54 1.61
N LYS A 315 15.40 13.43 2.06
CA LYS A 315 14.06 13.36 2.64
C LYS A 315 14.07 12.59 3.93
N ILE A 316 13.48 13.18 4.97
CA ILE A 316 13.17 12.50 6.23
C ILE A 316 11.66 12.55 6.43
N ARG A 317 11.08 11.40 6.72
CA ARG A 317 9.66 11.29 7.05
C ARG A 317 9.50 10.43 8.30
N THR A 318 8.64 10.87 9.21
CA THR A 318 8.21 10.10 10.37
C THR A 318 6.73 9.79 10.27
N ARG A 319 6.35 8.57 10.64
CA ARG A 319 4.96 8.16 10.79
C ARG A 319 4.74 7.76 12.25
N ILE A 320 3.76 8.39 12.88
CA ILE A 320 3.45 8.23 14.31
C ILE A 320 2.05 7.63 14.44
N ASN A 321 1.99 6.40 14.97
CA ASN A 321 0.77 5.71 15.36
C ASN A 321 0.66 5.76 16.89
N PHE A 322 -0.19 6.65 17.40
CA PHE A 322 -0.34 6.85 18.84
C PHE A 322 -0.91 5.62 19.52
N ALA A 323 -0.35 5.28 20.69
CA ALA A 323 -0.78 4.13 21.51
C ALA A 323 -0.81 2.81 20.72
N GLN A 324 0.12 2.61 19.78
CA GLN A 324 0.22 1.44 18.92
C GLN A 324 0.25 0.16 19.77
N LYS A 325 -0.79 -0.65 19.64
CA LYS A 325 -0.82 -2.00 20.22
C LYS A 325 -0.10 -2.98 19.31
N TYR A 326 0.54 -3.97 19.91
CA TYR A 326 1.24 -5.00 19.19
C TYR A 326 1.25 -6.32 19.96
N PHE A 327 1.56 -7.39 19.27
CA PHE A 327 2.01 -8.64 19.88
C PHE A 327 3.37 -9.03 19.33
N SER A 328 4.16 -9.73 20.12
CA SER A 328 5.49 -10.18 19.71
C SER A 328 5.62 -11.69 19.81
N ASN A 329 6.14 -12.28 18.75
CA ASN A 329 6.75 -13.60 18.72
C ASN A 329 8.26 -13.45 18.96
N PRO A 330 9.02 -14.56 19.21
CA PRO A 330 10.46 -14.47 19.42
C PRO A 330 11.23 -13.71 18.32
N ASP A 331 10.79 -13.81 17.06
CA ASP A 331 11.50 -13.28 15.91
C ASP A 331 10.72 -12.16 15.17
N MET A 332 9.51 -11.82 15.62
CA MET A 332 8.63 -10.90 14.91
C MET A 332 7.78 -10.06 15.85
N LYS A 333 7.54 -8.81 15.46
CA LYS A 333 6.56 -7.91 16.08
C LYS A 333 5.45 -7.60 15.10
N PHE A 334 4.21 -7.82 15.50
CA PHE A 334 3.01 -7.53 14.73
C PHE A 334 2.26 -6.36 15.34
N ASN A 335 2.20 -5.25 14.62
CA ASN A 335 1.41 -4.11 15.01
C ASN A 335 -0.07 -4.42 14.78
N ILE A 336 -0.89 -4.19 15.80
CA ILE A 336 -2.34 -4.36 15.73
C ILE A 336 -2.93 -3.02 15.28
N GLY A 337 -3.69 -3.03 14.20
CA GLY A 337 -4.42 -1.84 13.76
C GLY A 337 -5.42 -1.41 14.83
N ASP A 338 -5.25 -0.22 15.40
CA ASP A 338 -6.20 0.40 16.32
C ASP A 338 -6.51 1.80 15.77
N ASN A 339 -7.71 1.97 15.22
CA ASN A 339 -8.16 3.24 14.62
C ASN A 339 -8.65 4.25 15.66
N LYS A 340 -8.30 4.06 16.95
CA LYS A 340 -8.71 4.96 18.01
C LYS A 340 -8.10 6.36 17.89
N TYR A 341 -6.88 6.44 17.41
CA TYR A 341 -6.15 7.69 17.22
C TYR A 341 -5.78 7.88 15.75
N PRO A 342 -5.64 9.13 15.29
CA PRO A 342 -5.15 9.38 13.94
C PRO A 342 -3.69 8.97 13.78
N GLU A 343 -3.31 8.65 12.56
CA GLU A 343 -1.92 8.55 12.15
C GLU A 343 -1.40 9.94 11.77
N LEU A 344 -0.28 10.35 12.35
CA LEU A 344 0.41 11.59 12.03
C LEU A 344 1.67 11.28 11.20
N ASN A 345 1.78 11.90 10.03
CA ASN A 345 2.99 11.89 9.23
C ASN A 345 3.60 13.29 9.20
N LEU A 346 4.92 13.38 9.42
CA LEU A 346 5.69 14.58 9.27
C LEU A 346 6.83 14.32 8.30
N SER A 347 7.07 15.22 7.36
CA SER A 347 8.19 15.08 6.44
C SER A 347 8.90 16.42 6.20
N VAL A 348 10.20 16.32 6.01
CA VAL A 348 11.07 17.37 5.51
C VAL A 348 11.79 16.83 4.29
N GLU A 349 11.73 17.57 3.19
CA GLU A 349 12.48 17.30 1.98
C GLU A 349 13.33 18.52 1.65
N ASN A 350 14.62 18.30 1.40
CA ASN A 350 15.54 19.32 0.95
C ASN A 350 16.08 18.94 -0.43
N GLY A 351 16.01 19.86 -1.38
CA GLY A 351 16.66 19.79 -2.67
C GLY A 351 17.85 20.76 -2.69
N THR A 352 19.02 20.28 -3.08
CA THR A 352 20.22 21.08 -3.29
C THR A 352 20.70 20.90 -4.72
N ALA A 353 20.60 21.93 -5.52
CA ALA A 353 21.04 21.90 -6.90
C ALA A 353 22.57 21.84 -7.00
N ILE A 354 23.05 21.15 -8.01
CA ILE A 354 24.50 21.06 -8.26
C ILE A 354 24.95 22.13 -9.26
N THR A 355 24.06 22.48 -10.19
CA THR A 355 24.37 23.40 -11.30
C THR A 355 23.94 24.83 -11.00
N GLU A 356 22.69 25.04 -10.58
CA GLU A 356 22.09 26.36 -10.43
C GLU A 356 21.37 26.48 -9.06
N SER A 357 21.86 27.34 -8.19
CA SER A 357 21.37 27.45 -6.79
C SER A 357 19.91 27.89 -6.65
N TYR A 358 19.28 28.44 -7.70
CA TYR A 358 17.88 28.85 -7.64
C TYR A 358 16.90 27.63 -7.60
N TYR A 359 17.38 26.42 -7.86
CA TYR A 359 16.61 25.20 -7.64
C TYR A 359 16.65 24.69 -6.19
N ASP A 360 17.36 25.35 -5.28
CA ASP A 360 17.44 24.96 -3.87
C ASP A 360 16.12 25.21 -3.15
N TYR A 361 15.66 24.23 -2.38
CA TYR A 361 14.44 24.38 -1.58
C TYR A 361 14.45 23.50 -0.34
N THR A 362 13.57 23.84 0.61
CA THR A 362 13.20 22.95 1.70
C THR A 362 11.67 22.92 1.82
N GLN A 363 11.08 21.74 1.72
CA GLN A 363 9.66 21.52 1.90
C GLN A 363 9.37 20.89 3.25
N PHE A 364 8.40 21.43 3.96
CA PHE A 364 7.81 20.83 5.17
C PHE A 364 6.39 20.39 4.87
N GLU A 365 6.06 19.16 5.25
CA GLU A 365 4.69 18.64 5.12
C GLU A 365 4.28 17.91 6.39
N ALA A 366 3.04 18.11 6.83
CA ALA A 366 2.38 17.35 7.88
C ALA A 366 1.06 16.77 7.34
N SER A 367 0.75 15.52 7.68
CA SER A 367 -0.56 14.96 7.37
C SER A 367 -1.13 14.17 8.55
N LEU A 368 -2.45 14.22 8.67
CA LEU A 368 -3.24 13.55 9.69
C LEU A 368 -4.35 12.76 9.03
N ASN A 369 -4.35 11.45 9.19
CA ASN A 369 -5.37 10.60 8.60
C ASN A 369 -5.94 9.60 9.62
N GLN A 370 -7.20 9.24 9.47
CA GLN A 370 -7.85 8.26 10.31
C GLN A 370 -9.06 7.64 9.60
N SER A 371 -9.34 6.38 9.96
CA SER A 371 -10.55 5.66 9.60
C SER A 371 -11.31 5.35 10.89
N ILE A 372 -12.51 5.94 11.05
CA ILE A 372 -13.32 5.86 12.27
C ILE A 372 -14.53 4.98 12.01
N SER A 373 -14.63 3.86 12.74
CA SER A 373 -15.84 3.03 12.69
C SER A 373 -16.93 3.64 13.56
N LEU A 374 -18.08 3.94 12.94
CA LEU A 374 -19.28 4.46 13.62
C LEU A 374 -20.34 3.36 13.88
N GLY A 375 -19.86 2.11 14.02
CA GLY A 375 -20.70 0.94 14.22
C GLY A 375 -21.63 0.69 13.04
N ASN A 376 -22.94 0.57 13.30
CA ASN A 376 -23.95 0.36 12.24
C ASN A 376 -24.16 1.57 11.32
N LYS A 377 -23.61 2.74 11.67
CA LYS A 377 -23.72 3.96 10.86
C LYS A 377 -22.63 4.04 9.76
N GLY A 378 -21.73 3.07 9.71
CA GLY A 378 -20.72 2.95 8.67
C GLY A 378 -19.31 3.36 9.10
N GLN A 379 -18.54 3.83 8.14
CA GLN A 379 -17.13 4.15 8.28
C GLN A 379 -16.88 5.59 7.81
N PHE A 380 -16.22 6.37 8.64
CA PHE A 380 -15.80 7.72 8.29
C PHE A 380 -14.29 7.77 8.11
N TYR A 381 -13.85 8.38 7.02
CA TYR A 381 -12.44 8.54 6.66
C TYR A 381 -12.13 10.02 6.55
N TYR A 382 -10.94 10.42 7.01
CA TYR A 382 -10.40 11.72 6.70
C TYR A 382 -8.90 11.66 6.44
N ASN A 383 -8.42 12.61 5.63
CA ASN A 383 -7.02 12.83 5.36
C ASN A 383 -6.81 14.35 5.19
N LEU A 384 -6.08 14.92 6.11
CA LEU A 384 -5.75 16.36 6.13
C LEU A 384 -4.25 16.48 5.92
N LYS A 385 -3.82 17.33 4.99
CA LYS A 385 -2.41 17.59 4.72
C LYS A 385 -2.17 19.10 4.62
N GLY A 386 -1.04 19.53 5.12
CA GLY A 386 -0.59 20.90 4.96
C GLY A 386 0.91 20.94 4.83
N GLY A 387 1.40 21.91 4.09
CA GLY A 387 2.82 22.08 3.90
C GLY A 387 3.20 23.49 3.44
N THR A 388 4.50 23.73 3.44
CA THR A 388 5.08 25.00 3.01
C THR A 388 6.49 24.77 2.46
N PHE A 389 6.96 25.72 1.66
CA PHE A 389 8.31 25.73 1.14
C PHE A 389 9.09 26.90 1.75
N ALA A 390 10.34 26.63 2.13
CA ALA A 390 11.36 27.65 2.32
C ALA A 390 12.24 27.67 1.07
N ASN A 391 12.54 28.87 0.57
CA ASN A 391 13.29 29.10 -0.67
C ASN A 391 12.65 28.43 -1.92
N GLY A 392 11.31 28.39 -1.97
CA GLY A 392 10.59 27.75 -3.08
C GLY A 392 10.55 28.58 -4.39
N ASP A 393 11.03 29.82 -4.39
CA ASP A 393 10.99 30.67 -5.59
C ASP A 393 12.01 30.20 -6.63
N GLY A 394 11.54 30.00 -7.87
CA GLY A 394 12.39 29.57 -8.99
C GLY A 394 12.71 28.08 -9.06
N ILE A 395 12.18 27.24 -8.18
CA ILE A 395 12.41 25.80 -8.23
C ILE A 395 11.80 25.17 -9.48
N SER A 396 12.32 24.01 -9.86
CA SER A 396 11.80 23.24 -10.98
C SER A 396 10.34 22.84 -10.76
N PHE A 397 9.52 22.90 -11.80
CA PHE A 397 8.11 22.50 -11.73
C PHE A 397 7.90 21.06 -11.20
N ILE A 398 8.87 20.17 -11.41
CA ILE A 398 8.86 18.81 -10.83
C ILE A 398 8.81 18.83 -9.29
N ASP A 399 9.45 19.83 -8.67
CA ASP A 399 9.54 19.92 -7.20
C ASP A 399 8.38 20.71 -6.57
N TYR A 400 7.44 21.22 -7.37
CA TYR A 400 6.21 21.80 -6.86
C TYR A 400 5.40 20.75 -6.12
N LYS A 401 4.61 21.16 -5.16
CA LYS A 401 3.55 20.30 -4.63
C LYS A 401 2.46 20.17 -5.67
N HIS A 402 2.37 18.96 -6.24
CA HIS A 402 1.27 18.56 -7.10
C HIS A 402 0.20 17.87 -6.28
N PHE A 403 -1.06 18.16 -6.60
CA PHE A 403 -2.22 17.52 -5.98
C PHE A 403 -2.78 16.45 -6.91
N ASN A 404 -3.28 15.37 -6.33
CA ASN A 404 -3.83 14.28 -7.12
C ASN A 404 -5.20 14.68 -7.69
N GLY A 405 -5.22 15.15 -8.91
CA GLY A 405 -6.44 15.39 -9.69
C GLY A 405 -6.95 14.14 -10.39
N ASN A 406 -8.07 14.26 -11.10
CA ASN A 406 -8.61 13.18 -11.93
C ASN A 406 -9.40 13.75 -13.12
N GLN A 407 -8.80 13.71 -14.30
CA GLN A 407 -9.46 14.08 -15.57
C GLN A 407 -9.94 12.85 -16.36
N THR A 408 -9.53 11.64 -15.96
CA THR A 408 -9.91 10.41 -16.65
C THR A 408 -11.31 9.93 -16.31
N ARG A 409 -11.93 10.46 -15.26
CA ARG A 409 -13.23 10.06 -14.72
C ARG A 409 -13.28 8.61 -14.21
N VAL A 410 -12.12 7.98 -14.03
CA VAL A 410 -11.97 6.64 -13.47
C VAL A 410 -11.31 6.73 -12.11
N GLY A 411 -11.99 6.20 -11.09
CA GLY A 411 -11.45 6.06 -9.74
C GLY A 411 -10.83 4.67 -9.56
N THR A 412 -9.58 4.59 -9.16
CA THR A 412 -8.85 3.34 -8.96
C THR A 412 -8.71 2.96 -7.48
N SER A 413 -8.93 3.90 -6.57
CA SER A 413 -8.80 3.70 -5.12
C SER A 413 -10.10 3.22 -4.46
N PRO A 414 -10.04 2.45 -3.37
CA PRO A 414 -11.22 2.00 -2.62
C PRO A 414 -12.02 3.14 -1.99
N ASN A 415 -11.36 4.24 -1.64
CA ASN A 415 -11.95 5.50 -1.16
C ASN A 415 -11.20 6.68 -1.80
N TYR A 416 -11.82 7.86 -1.77
CA TYR A 416 -11.28 9.05 -2.45
C TYR A 416 -10.64 10.04 -1.48
N THR A 417 -10.05 9.57 -0.39
CA THR A 417 -9.40 10.42 0.61
C THR A 417 -7.99 10.89 0.25
N ASN A 418 -7.56 10.73 -0.99
CA ASN A 418 -6.26 11.20 -1.48
C ASN A 418 -6.32 11.71 -2.93
N VAL A 419 -7.52 12.03 -3.42
CA VAL A 419 -7.73 12.47 -4.81
C VAL A 419 -8.84 13.50 -4.88
N PHE A 420 -8.70 14.48 -5.78
CA PHE A 420 -9.74 15.38 -6.24
C PHE A 420 -10.33 14.80 -7.53
N ASN A 421 -11.62 14.51 -7.52
CA ASN A 421 -12.25 13.72 -8.57
C ASN A 421 -12.50 14.48 -9.88
N LEU A 422 -12.51 15.82 -9.84
CA LEU A 422 -12.73 16.68 -11.03
C LEU A 422 -11.59 17.66 -11.28
N MET A 423 -10.62 17.76 -10.37
CA MET A 423 -9.55 18.75 -10.48
C MET A 423 -8.55 18.34 -11.58
N PRO A 424 -8.12 19.28 -12.43
CA PRO A 424 -7.02 19.07 -13.36
C PRO A 424 -5.71 18.72 -12.65
N TYR A 425 -4.87 17.90 -13.29
CA TYR A 425 -3.69 17.32 -12.65
C TYR A 425 -2.63 18.32 -12.19
N TYR A 426 -2.47 19.45 -12.88
CA TYR A 426 -1.33 20.37 -12.65
C TYR A 426 -1.73 21.80 -12.34
N ASP A 427 -3.00 22.20 -12.56
CA ASP A 427 -3.44 23.59 -12.47
C ASP A 427 -3.28 24.22 -11.10
N PHE A 428 -3.34 23.42 -10.04
CA PHE A 428 -3.24 23.89 -8.65
C PHE A 428 -1.87 23.62 -8.01
N SER A 429 -0.90 23.16 -8.79
CA SER A 429 0.46 22.92 -8.29
C SER A 429 1.06 24.21 -7.71
N THR A 430 1.75 24.09 -6.58
CA THR A 430 2.29 25.24 -5.86
C THR A 430 3.68 24.96 -5.27
N ASN A 431 4.50 25.99 -5.21
CA ASN A 431 5.78 26.04 -4.50
C ASN A 431 5.70 26.94 -3.24
N LYS A 432 4.49 27.19 -2.76
CA LYS A 432 4.17 28.00 -1.57
C LYS A 432 3.43 27.15 -0.53
N SER A 433 2.79 27.83 0.42
CA SER A 433 1.98 27.20 1.45
C SER A 433 0.68 26.62 0.88
N TYR A 434 0.27 25.49 1.41
CA TYR A 434 -0.97 24.82 1.01
C TYR A 434 -1.62 24.05 2.15
N PHE A 435 -2.92 23.81 1.98
CA PHE A 435 -3.70 22.90 2.80
C PHE A 435 -4.67 22.11 1.91
N GLU A 436 -4.66 20.79 2.05
CA GLU A 436 -5.63 19.90 1.41
C GLU A 436 -6.36 19.06 2.46
N GLY A 437 -7.65 18.86 2.27
CA GLY A 437 -8.48 18.05 3.14
C GLY A 437 -9.44 17.18 2.34
N HIS A 438 -9.53 15.90 2.73
CA HIS A 438 -10.44 14.92 2.14
C HIS A 438 -11.21 14.23 3.24
N LEU A 439 -12.53 14.19 3.09
CA LEU A 439 -13.47 13.52 3.98
C LEU A 439 -14.32 12.56 3.15
N GLU A 440 -14.56 11.36 3.66
CA GLU A 440 -15.48 10.42 3.05
C GLU A 440 -16.24 9.64 4.12
N HIS A 441 -17.54 9.47 3.94
CA HIS A 441 -18.38 8.64 4.78
C HIS A 441 -19.04 7.54 3.94
N ASP A 442 -18.63 6.30 4.18
CA ASP A 442 -19.31 5.11 3.70
C ASP A 442 -20.40 4.73 4.73
N PHE A 443 -21.64 4.98 4.38
CA PHE A 443 -22.81 4.67 5.23
C PHE A 443 -23.09 3.17 5.30
N ARG A 444 -22.42 2.36 4.49
CA ARG A 444 -22.71 0.92 4.36
C ARG A 444 -24.22 0.69 4.16
N GLY A 445 -24.79 -0.33 4.79
CA GLY A 445 -26.23 -0.60 4.74
C GLY A 445 -27.11 0.29 5.62
N TRP A 446 -26.57 1.30 6.35
CA TRP A 446 -27.33 2.07 7.33
C TRP A 446 -28.48 2.89 6.71
N ILE A 447 -28.31 3.42 5.52
CA ILE A 447 -29.34 4.19 4.80
C ILE A 447 -30.05 3.28 3.81
N LEU A 448 -29.36 2.78 2.79
CA LEU A 448 -29.97 2.01 1.70
C LEU A 448 -30.53 0.66 2.15
N GLY A 449 -29.95 0.03 3.17
CA GLY A 449 -30.46 -1.22 3.75
C GLY A 449 -31.82 -1.09 4.47
N LYS A 450 -32.32 0.14 4.71
CA LYS A 450 -33.66 0.38 5.26
C LYS A 450 -34.75 0.54 4.20
N ILE A 451 -34.36 0.64 2.93
CA ILE A 451 -35.31 0.84 1.82
C ILE A 451 -35.73 -0.54 1.30
N PRO A 452 -37.04 -0.89 1.37
CA PRO A 452 -37.54 -2.17 0.86
C PRO A 452 -37.16 -2.37 -0.61
N GLY A 453 -36.69 -3.57 -0.95
CA GLY A 453 -36.19 -3.92 -2.27
C GLY A 453 -34.69 -3.59 -2.47
N ILE A 454 -34.22 -2.41 -2.08
CA ILE A 454 -32.82 -2.01 -2.17
C ILE A 454 -31.97 -2.78 -1.14
N ASN A 455 -32.52 -3.09 0.03
CA ASN A 455 -31.85 -3.87 1.06
C ASN A 455 -31.39 -5.26 0.60
N GLN A 456 -32.00 -5.83 -0.42
CA GLN A 456 -31.64 -7.16 -0.95
C GLN A 456 -30.39 -7.13 -1.83
N ILE A 457 -30.05 -5.97 -2.39
CA ILE A 457 -28.90 -5.82 -3.29
C ILE A 457 -27.64 -5.30 -2.60
N ASN A 458 -27.68 -5.08 -1.27
CA ASN A 458 -26.53 -4.72 -0.44
C ASN A 458 -25.69 -3.54 -0.97
N LEU A 459 -26.32 -2.49 -1.47
CA LEU A 459 -25.64 -1.28 -1.91
C LEU A 459 -25.25 -0.40 -0.72
N ASN A 460 -24.13 0.29 -0.87
CA ASN A 460 -23.67 1.29 0.09
C ASN A 460 -23.86 2.70 -0.49
N LEU A 461 -24.38 3.61 0.33
CA LEU A 461 -24.31 5.03 0.05
C LEU A 461 -22.97 5.57 0.54
N VAL A 462 -22.32 6.41 -0.26
CA VAL A 462 -21.08 7.09 0.10
C VAL A 462 -21.23 8.59 -0.14
N ALA A 463 -20.71 9.42 0.74
CA ALA A 463 -20.64 10.86 0.56
C ALA A 463 -19.23 11.36 0.84
N GLY A 464 -18.74 12.27 0.02
CA GLY A 464 -17.40 12.84 0.12
C GLY A 464 -17.38 14.35 0.07
N ALA A 465 -16.34 14.95 0.66
CA ALA A 465 -16.04 16.37 0.56
C ALA A 465 -14.53 16.56 0.51
N HIS A 466 -14.06 17.38 -0.43
CA HIS A 466 -12.64 17.63 -0.65
C HIS A 466 -12.41 19.14 -0.74
N PHE A 467 -11.30 19.60 -0.17
CA PHE A 467 -10.98 21.01 -0.09
C PHE A 467 -9.48 21.23 -0.33
N LEU A 468 -9.16 22.23 -1.15
CA LEU A 468 -7.80 22.67 -1.41
C LEU A 468 -7.70 24.20 -1.25
N SER A 469 -6.69 24.65 -0.53
CA SER A 469 -6.27 26.04 -0.44
C SER A 469 -4.79 26.14 -0.71
N THR A 470 -4.41 27.01 -1.62
CA THR A 470 -3.01 27.39 -1.89
C THR A 470 -2.87 28.90 -1.73
N GLU A 471 -1.67 29.37 -1.50
CA GLU A 471 -1.41 30.80 -1.30
C GLU A 471 -1.73 31.66 -2.54
N GLU A 472 -1.50 31.09 -3.73
CA GLU A 472 -1.58 31.82 -5.00
C GLU A 472 -2.96 31.76 -5.67
N ARG A 473 -3.84 30.83 -5.25
CA ARG A 473 -5.11 30.57 -5.91
C ARG A 473 -6.28 30.63 -4.94
N LYS A 474 -7.45 30.91 -5.47
CA LYS A 474 -8.70 30.81 -4.69
C LYS A 474 -8.94 29.37 -4.26
N PRO A 475 -9.61 29.15 -3.12
CA PRO A 475 -9.92 27.80 -2.66
C PRO A 475 -10.74 27.00 -3.69
N TYR A 476 -10.43 25.71 -3.79
CA TYR A 476 -11.14 24.72 -4.58
C TYR A 476 -11.85 23.75 -3.66
N SER A 477 -13.06 23.34 -4.01
CA SER A 477 -13.78 22.34 -3.25
C SER A 477 -14.60 21.40 -4.15
N GLU A 478 -14.79 20.17 -3.69
CA GLU A 478 -15.65 19.16 -4.33
C GLU A 478 -16.55 18.52 -3.29
N PHE A 479 -17.78 18.18 -3.70
CA PHE A 479 -18.70 17.35 -2.94
C PHE A 479 -19.17 16.20 -3.82
N SER A 480 -19.24 15.01 -3.23
CA SER A 480 -19.64 13.80 -3.94
C SER A 480 -20.72 13.04 -3.19
N VAL A 481 -21.59 12.38 -3.96
CA VAL A 481 -22.52 11.37 -3.47
C VAL A 481 -22.48 10.20 -4.44
N GLY A 482 -22.30 9.01 -3.92
CA GLY A 482 -22.13 7.83 -4.75
C GLY A 482 -22.77 6.58 -4.19
N ILE A 483 -22.88 5.60 -5.06
CA ILE A 483 -23.32 4.25 -4.74
C ILE A 483 -22.14 3.32 -4.94
N ASP A 484 -21.81 2.63 -3.89
CA ASP A 484 -20.74 1.64 -3.84
C ASP A 484 -21.29 0.23 -3.72
N ASN A 485 -20.37 -0.76 -3.83
CA ASN A 485 -20.72 -2.17 -3.78
C ASN A 485 -21.63 -2.61 -4.94
N LEU A 486 -21.48 -1.98 -6.11
CA LEU A 486 -22.18 -2.36 -7.34
C LEU A 486 -21.55 -3.62 -7.94
N GLY A 487 -22.43 -4.54 -8.42
CA GLY A 487 -22.00 -5.80 -9.03
C GLY A 487 -22.93 -6.96 -8.71
N ILE A 488 -22.54 -8.17 -9.12
CA ILE A 488 -23.36 -9.39 -9.01
C ILE A 488 -22.65 -10.41 -8.11
N GLY A 489 -23.37 -10.98 -7.16
CA GLY A 489 -22.87 -12.03 -6.27
C GLY A 489 -21.68 -11.55 -5.41
N LYS A 490 -20.53 -12.19 -5.56
CA LYS A 490 -19.28 -11.82 -4.87
C LYS A 490 -18.44 -10.78 -5.63
N PHE A 491 -18.78 -10.49 -6.88
CA PHE A 491 -18.08 -9.54 -7.74
C PHE A 491 -18.72 -8.16 -7.64
N ARG A 492 -18.51 -7.49 -6.49
CA ARG A 492 -19.06 -6.17 -6.18
C ARG A 492 -17.91 -5.16 -6.09
N LEU A 493 -17.32 -4.87 -7.25
CA LEU A 493 -16.07 -4.15 -7.38
C LEU A 493 -16.24 -2.79 -8.07
N LEU A 494 -17.50 -2.36 -8.28
CA LEU A 494 -17.81 -1.10 -8.96
C LEU A 494 -18.42 -0.10 -7.99
N ARG A 495 -18.14 1.18 -8.26
CA ARG A 495 -18.65 2.34 -7.58
C ARG A 495 -19.00 3.42 -8.61
N VAL A 496 -20.05 4.19 -8.39
CA VAL A 496 -20.42 5.36 -9.23
C VAL A 496 -20.73 6.52 -8.30
N ASP A 497 -20.04 7.64 -8.51
CA ASP A 497 -20.24 8.88 -7.76
C ASP A 497 -20.63 10.01 -8.69
N TYR A 498 -21.58 10.83 -8.30
CA TYR A 498 -21.76 12.15 -8.85
C TYR A 498 -20.97 13.14 -8.01
N VAL A 499 -20.09 13.87 -8.66
CA VAL A 499 -19.21 14.86 -8.03
C VAL A 499 -19.52 16.24 -8.57
N ARG A 500 -19.54 17.23 -7.70
CA ARG A 500 -19.67 18.64 -8.07
C ARG A 500 -18.53 19.44 -7.46
N SER A 501 -17.79 20.15 -8.31
CA SER A 501 -16.69 21.03 -7.92
C SER A 501 -17.11 22.49 -7.94
N TYR A 502 -16.43 23.29 -7.14
CA TYR A 502 -16.61 24.74 -7.03
C TYR A 502 -15.24 25.42 -7.02
N TYR A 503 -15.08 26.37 -7.93
CA TYR A 503 -13.86 27.17 -8.03
C TYR A 503 -14.17 28.54 -8.60
N ASN A 504 -13.68 29.62 -7.95
CA ASN A 504 -13.76 31.01 -8.43
C ASN A 504 -15.18 31.46 -8.86
N GLY A 505 -16.21 31.05 -8.14
CA GLY A 505 -17.62 31.37 -8.45
C GLY A 505 -18.25 30.49 -9.53
N GLY A 506 -17.48 29.63 -10.20
CA GLY A 506 -17.98 28.61 -11.13
C GLY A 506 -18.21 27.26 -10.46
N SER A 507 -18.94 26.39 -11.12
CA SER A 507 -19.12 24.99 -10.72
C SER A 507 -19.14 24.07 -11.92
N ASP A 508 -18.56 22.87 -11.77
CA ASP A 508 -18.61 21.77 -12.75
C ASP A 508 -19.15 20.51 -12.08
N GLY A 509 -19.69 19.58 -12.85
CA GLY A 509 -20.22 18.33 -12.31
C GLY A 509 -20.09 17.18 -13.29
N ALA A 510 -19.68 16.01 -12.77
CA ALA A 510 -19.56 14.80 -13.57
C ALA A 510 -19.72 13.53 -12.73
N PHE A 511 -19.91 12.41 -13.45
CA PHE A 511 -19.85 11.08 -12.87
C PHE A 511 -18.43 10.54 -12.87
N ILE A 512 -18.05 9.88 -11.76
CA ILE A 512 -16.80 9.14 -11.59
C ILE A 512 -17.17 7.66 -11.47
N PHE A 513 -16.44 6.83 -12.21
CA PHE A 513 -16.62 5.38 -12.22
C PHE A 513 -15.47 4.71 -11.46
N GLY A 514 -15.76 4.21 -10.26
CA GLY A 514 -14.79 3.51 -9.42
C GLY A 514 -14.63 2.05 -9.87
N LEU A 515 -13.40 1.67 -10.17
CA LEU A 515 -13.01 0.33 -10.60
C LEU A 515 -12.09 -0.29 -9.55
N LYS A 516 -12.65 -0.73 -8.41
CA LYS A 516 -11.90 -1.24 -7.25
C LYS A 516 -11.02 -2.46 -7.55
N PHE A 517 -11.31 -3.20 -8.63
CA PHE A 517 -10.48 -4.33 -9.02
C PHE A 517 -9.10 -3.91 -9.57
N LEU A 518 -8.94 -2.67 -10.02
CA LEU A 518 -7.64 -2.16 -10.48
C LEU A 518 -6.67 -2.02 -9.30
N ASP A 519 -7.15 -1.56 -8.14
CA ASP A 519 -6.36 -1.53 -6.91
C ASP A 519 -5.90 -2.95 -6.48
N LEU A 520 -6.76 -3.96 -6.62
CA LEU A 520 -6.42 -5.36 -6.34
C LEU A 520 -5.35 -5.93 -7.29
N LEU A 521 -5.24 -5.38 -8.49
CA LEU A 521 -4.24 -5.78 -9.48
C LEU A 521 -2.94 -4.97 -9.38
N GLY A 522 -2.90 -3.95 -8.50
CA GLY A 522 -1.76 -3.03 -8.36
C GLY A 522 -1.59 -2.11 -9.58
N LEU A 523 -2.69 -1.76 -10.27
CA LEU A 523 -2.72 -0.99 -11.51
C LEU A 523 -3.23 0.44 -11.28
#